data_4d5e0c1b68853c1936757c5e5effb01c
#
_entry.id   4d5e0c1b68853c1936757c5e5effb01c
#
_cell.length_a   1.000
_cell.length_b   1.000
_cell.length_c   1.000
_cell.angle_alpha   90.00
_cell.angle_beta   90.00
_cell.angle_gamma   90.00
#
_symmetry.space_group_name_H-M   'P 1'
#
loop_
_entity.id
_entity.type
_entity.pdbx_description
1 polymer ?
#
loop_
_entity_poly.entity_id
_entity_poly.type
_entity_poly.pdbx_seq_one_letter_code
_entity_poly.pdbx_strand_id
1 'polypeptide(L)'
;EYVLNYILKKNGIDPEKDLTVEYKSEATEVAAALQAAGEGAIAVLPQPYVTAAQSQIEGLNVVLNLTEEWNKVSTDSDLVTGVLVARTEFIEQNEAAFEEFLKDYQSSIEWVNSNTADAAELVANYGIVAKAPLAQKALPACNITYVDGAEMKAKLSGYLQVLFDQNPKAVGGAMPGDDFYYGA
;
A
#
# COMPACT_ATOMS: atom_id res chain seq x y z
N GLU A 1 0.82 7.81 -7.99
CA GLU A 1 0.35 9.05 -8.60
C GLU A 1 -0.89 9.59 -7.90
N TYR A 2 -2.07 8.99 -8.01
CA TYR A 2 -3.36 9.50 -7.49
C TYR A 2 -3.33 9.81 -5.99
N VAL A 3 -2.72 8.95 -5.17
CA VAL A 3 -2.59 9.15 -3.72
C VAL A 3 -1.80 10.42 -3.41
N LEU A 4 -0.65 10.61 -4.05
CA LEU A 4 0.18 11.79 -3.89
C LEU A 4 -0.57 13.06 -4.32
N ASN A 5 -1.19 13.03 -5.49
CA ASN A 5 -1.97 14.15 -6.01
C ASN A 5 -3.13 14.53 -5.09
N TYR A 6 -3.83 13.54 -4.52
CA TYR A 6 -4.89 13.78 -3.56
C TYR A 6 -4.39 14.49 -2.30
N ILE A 7 -3.34 13.96 -1.67
CA ILE A 7 -2.75 14.53 -0.45
C ILE A 7 -2.25 15.96 -0.72
N LEU A 8 -1.53 16.19 -1.81
CA LEU A 8 -1.02 17.51 -2.18
C LEU A 8 -2.16 18.52 -2.37
N LYS A 9 -3.18 18.18 -3.17
CA LYS A 9 -4.34 19.04 -3.42
C LYS A 9 -5.13 19.36 -2.14
N LYS A 10 -5.29 18.40 -1.23
CA LYS A 10 -5.94 18.62 0.07
C LYS A 10 -5.14 19.57 0.98
N ASN A 11 -3.85 19.68 0.77
CA ASN A 11 -2.98 20.63 1.45
C ASN A 11 -2.77 21.94 0.67
N GLY A 12 -3.56 22.19 -0.38
CA GLY A 12 -3.51 23.43 -1.17
C GLY A 12 -2.33 23.53 -2.13
N ILE A 13 -1.66 22.40 -2.42
CA ILE A 13 -0.52 22.31 -3.35
C ILE A 13 -1.04 21.74 -4.67
N ASP A 14 -0.85 22.46 -5.77
CA ASP A 14 -1.17 21.99 -7.12
C ASP A 14 0.05 21.24 -7.70
N PRO A 15 -0.02 19.90 -7.84
CA PRO A 15 1.12 19.11 -8.32
C PRO A 15 1.56 19.45 -9.75
N GLU A 16 0.70 20.10 -10.53
CA GLU A 16 1.02 20.48 -11.92
C GLU A 16 1.65 21.88 -12.03
N LYS A 17 1.43 22.76 -11.02
CA LYS A 17 1.91 24.16 -11.03
C LYS A 17 3.01 24.42 -10.02
N ASP A 18 2.89 23.84 -8.83
CA ASP A 18 3.75 24.16 -7.70
C ASP A 18 4.96 23.24 -7.60
N LEU A 19 4.93 22.11 -8.29
CA LEU A 19 5.96 21.08 -8.25
C LEU A 19 6.36 20.61 -9.67
N THR A 20 7.55 20.02 -9.76
CA THR A 20 7.92 19.19 -10.91
C THR A 20 7.94 17.74 -10.44
N VAL A 21 6.94 16.96 -10.84
CA VAL A 21 6.82 15.55 -10.46
C VAL A 21 7.23 14.68 -11.63
N GLU A 22 8.22 13.82 -11.41
CA GLU A 22 8.66 12.80 -12.36
C GLU A 22 8.16 11.43 -11.91
N TYR A 23 7.38 10.75 -12.76
CA TYR A 23 6.88 9.41 -12.49
C TYR A 23 7.79 8.34 -13.11
N LYS A 24 8.03 7.28 -12.37
CA LYS A 24 8.76 6.08 -12.81
C LYS A 24 7.86 4.86 -12.72
N SER A 25 8.09 3.90 -13.60
CA SER A 25 7.31 2.66 -13.62
C SER A 25 7.70 1.71 -12.47
N GLU A 26 8.97 1.74 -12.07
CA GLU A 26 9.52 0.82 -11.08
C GLU A 26 10.13 1.57 -9.88
N ALA A 27 9.93 1.01 -8.68
CA ALA A 27 10.49 1.59 -7.45
C ALA A 27 12.04 1.64 -7.45
N THR A 28 12.68 0.71 -8.14
CA THR A 28 14.14 0.68 -8.33
C THR A 28 14.64 1.86 -9.16
N GLU A 29 13.86 2.29 -10.16
CA GLU A 29 14.18 3.48 -10.95
C GLU A 29 14.05 4.77 -10.14
N VAL A 30 13.03 4.83 -9.26
CA VAL A 30 12.88 5.96 -8.31
C VAL A 30 14.08 6.05 -7.37
N ALA A 31 14.49 4.92 -6.80
CA ALA A 31 15.67 4.89 -5.90
C ALA A 31 16.96 5.31 -6.61
N ALA A 32 17.17 4.87 -7.85
CA ALA A 32 18.33 5.27 -8.66
C ALA A 32 18.29 6.77 -9.01
N ALA A 33 17.11 7.29 -9.38
CA ALA A 33 16.93 8.72 -9.67
C ALA A 33 17.17 9.58 -8.42
N LEU A 34 16.66 9.16 -7.26
CA LEU A 34 16.90 9.82 -5.97
C LEU A 34 18.41 9.90 -5.64
N GLN A 35 19.12 8.79 -5.79
CA GLN A 35 20.55 8.73 -5.55
C GLN A 35 21.35 9.64 -6.51
N ALA A 36 20.95 9.67 -7.78
CA ALA A 36 21.60 10.51 -8.79
C ALA A 36 21.35 12.01 -8.59
N ALA A 37 20.17 12.38 -8.09
CA ALA A 37 19.79 13.77 -7.85
C ALA A 37 20.52 14.41 -6.64
N GLY A 38 20.93 13.61 -5.65
CA GLY A 38 21.73 14.07 -4.51
C GLY A 38 20.91 14.85 -3.47
N GLU A 39 21.58 15.74 -2.75
CA GLU A 39 20.98 16.55 -1.66
C GLU A 39 19.78 17.37 -2.13
N GLY A 40 18.74 17.42 -1.28
CA GLY A 40 17.52 18.17 -1.53
C GLY A 40 16.50 17.45 -2.41
N ALA A 41 16.83 16.29 -2.97
CA ALA A 41 15.87 15.49 -3.73
C ALA A 41 14.86 14.83 -2.81
N ILE A 42 13.61 14.75 -3.28
CA ILE A 42 12.48 14.09 -2.59
C ILE A 42 11.95 12.98 -3.48
N ALA A 43 11.69 11.82 -2.89
CA ALA A 43 11.06 10.71 -3.60
C ALA A 43 9.95 10.08 -2.79
N VAL A 44 9.00 9.45 -3.48
CA VAL A 44 7.96 8.59 -2.89
C VAL A 44 8.27 7.15 -3.27
N LEU A 45 8.46 6.32 -2.27
CA LEU A 45 8.79 4.91 -2.42
C LEU A 45 7.94 4.05 -1.50
N PRO A 46 7.50 2.86 -1.92
CA PRO A 46 6.85 1.90 -1.03
C PRO A 46 7.89 1.13 -0.20
N GLN A 47 7.43 0.46 0.87
CA GLN A 47 8.21 -0.60 1.50
C GLN A 47 8.22 -1.85 0.61
N PRO A 48 9.32 -2.60 0.59
CA PRO A 48 10.58 -2.44 1.35
C PRO A 48 11.62 -1.52 0.70
N TYR A 49 11.29 -0.86 -0.41
CA TYR A 49 12.23 -0.04 -1.18
C TYR A 49 12.75 1.18 -0.41
N VAL A 50 11.92 1.81 0.42
CA VAL A 50 12.37 2.89 1.34
C VAL A 50 13.49 2.39 2.25
N THR A 51 13.28 1.23 2.91
CA THR A 51 14.28 0.64 3.81
C THR A 51 15.55 0.24 3.05
N ALA A 52 15.42 -0.27 1.83
CA ALA A 52 16.57 -0.59 0.98
C ALA A 52 17.35 0.68 0.59
N ALA A 53 16.65 1.75 0.17
CA ALA A 53 17.29 3.02 -0.18
C ALA A 53 18.03 3.63 1.02
N GLN A 54 17.43 3.63 2.22
CA GLN A 54 18.06 4.11 3.44
C GLN A 54 19.33 3.32 3.81
N SER A 55 19.43 2.05 3.42
CA SER A 55 20.62 1.23 3.65
C SER A 55 21.75 1.53 2.68
N GLN A 56 21.49 2.22 1.57
CA GLN A 56 22.43 2.49 0.48
C GLN A 56 22.80 3.96 0.37
N ILE A 57 21.90 4.87 0.74
CA ILE A 57 22.08 6.31 0.61
C ILE A 57 22.25 6.89 2.01
N GLU A 58 23.49 7.32 2.33
CA GLU A 58 23.80 7.94 3.61
C GLU A 58 23.03 9.26 3.78
N GLY A 59 22.47 9.47 4.97
CA GLY A 59 21.70 10.68 5.28
C GLY A 59 20.26 10.70 4.74
N LEU A 60 19.80 9.63 4.06
CA LEU A 60 18.42 9.54 3.59
C LEU A 60 17.43 9.37 4.74
N ASN A 61 16.53 10.32 4.87
CA ASN A 61 15.50 10.34 5.91
C ASN A 61 14.11 10.15 5.33
N VAL A 62 13.26 9.40 6.03
CA VAL A 62 11.82 9.37 5.78
C VAL A 62 11.22 10.57 6.51
N VAL A 63 10.70 11.54 5.75
CA VAL A 63 10.17 12.79 6.30
C VAL A 63 8.66 12.79 6.45
N LEU A 64 7.95 11.98 5.64
CA LEU A 64 6.49 11.85 5.66
C LEU A 64 6.11 10.38 5.44
N ASN A 65 5.03 9.97 6.11
CA ASN A 65 4.35 8.69 5.87
C ASN A 65 3.01 8.97 5.19
N LEU A 66 2.82 8.47 3.97
CA LEU A 66 1.61 8.78 3.19
C LEU A 66 0.32 8.23 3.83
N THR A 67 0.38 7.17 4.63
CA THR A 67 -0.77 6.70 5.40
C THR A 67 -1.17 7.71 6.46
N GLU A 68 -0.19 8.27 7.19
CA GLU A 68 -0.45 9.30 8.18
C GLU A 68 -0.96 10.60 7.54
N GLU A 69 -0.38 11.00 6.41
CA GLU A 69 -0.83 12.20 5.68
C GLU A 69 -2.23 12.01 5.07
N TRP A 70 -2.55 10.80 4.61
CA TRP A 70 -3.90 10.47 4.16
C TRP A 70 -4.92 10.63 5.30
N ASN A 71 -4.63 10.06 6.46
CA ASN A 71 -5.52 10.11 7.63
C ASN A 71 -5.76 11.53 8.15
N LYS A 72 -4.86 12.47 7.88
CA LYS A 72 -5.06 13.90 8.22
C LYS A 72 -6.07 14.59 7.30
N VAL A 73 -6.21 14.13 6.06
CA VAL A 73 -7.00 14.79 5.03
C VAL A 73 -8.26 14.02 4.60
N SER A 74 -8.41 12.79 5.06
CA SER A 74 -9.56 11.92 4.80
C SER A 74 -10.03 11.27 6.10
N THR A 75 -11.34 11.40 6.38
CA THR A 75 -12.00 10.77 7.54
C THR A 75 -12.80 9.54 7.15
N ASP A 76 -13.09 9.38 5.86
CA ASP A 76 -14.07 8.41 5.35
C ASP A 76 -13.41 7.27 4.54
N SER A 77 -12.09 7.24 4.50
CA SER A 77 -11.33 6.21 3.79
C SER A 77 -9.95 6.03 4.37
N ASP A 78 -9.38 4.85 4.17
CA ASP A 78 -7.97 4.56 4.45
C ASP A 78 -7.16 4.49 3.16
N LEU A 79 -5.84 4.68 3.26
CA LEU A 79 -4.93 4.40 2.15
C LEU A 79 -4.78 2.88 1.98
N VAL A 80 -5.53 2.31 1.04
CA VAL A 80 -5.51 0.86 0.76
C VAL A 80 -4.53 0.57 -0.37
N THR A 81 -3.42 -0.12 -0.06
CA THR A 81 -2.36 -0.44 -1.03
C THR A 81 -2.43 -1.86 -1.59
N GLY A 82 -3.12 -2.76 -0.93
CA GLY A 82 -3.28 -4.14 -1.36
C GLY A 82 -4.60 -4.74 -0.90
N VAL A 83 -5.17 -5.62 -1.72
CA VAL A 83 -6.41 -6.33 -1.43
C VAL A 83 -6.32 -7.78 -1.87
N LEU A 84 -7.02 -8.66 -1.18
CA LEU A 84 -7.29 -10.01 -1.63
C LEU A 84 -8.54 -9.98 -2.53
N VAL A 85 -8.45 -10.59 -3.70
CA VAL A 85 -9.59 -10.76 -4.61
C VAL A 85 -9.83 -12.23 -4.90
N ALA A 86 -11.10 -12.62 -4.97
CA ALA A 86 -11.52 -13.94 -5.38
C ALA A 86 -12.66 -13.86 -6.39
N ARG A 87 -12.75 -14.83 -7.30
CA ARG A 87 -13.88 -14.89 -8.25
C ARG A 87 -15.14 -15.33 -7.52
N THR A 88 -16.25 -14.66 -7.76
CA THR A 88 -17.56 -15.00 -7.16
C THR A 88 -17.92 -16.48 -7.33
N GLU A 89 -17.80 -17.02 -8.54
CA GLU A 89 -18.05 -18.45 -8.81
C GLU A 89 -17.16 -19.39 -7.96
N PHE A 90 -15.92 -19.00 -7.69
CA PHE A 90 -15.03 -19.80 -6.82
C PHE A 90 -15.53 -19.81 -5.38
N ILE A 91 -15.94 -18.66 -4.88
CA ILE A 91 -16.49 -18.52 -3.52
C ILE A 91 -17.76 -19.36 -3.39
N GLU A 92 -18.73 -19.21 -4.32
CA GLU A 92 -20.00 -19.93 -4.31
C GLU A 92 -19.81 -21.46 -4.34
N GLN A 93 -18.81 -21.95 -5.07
CA GLN A 93 -18.53 -23.40 -5.17
C GLN A 93 -17.70 -23.95 -4.00
N ASN A 94 -17.02 -23.09 -3.25
CA ASN A 94 -16.04 -23.48 -2.24
C ASN A 94 -16.16 -22.64 -0.96
N GLU A 95 -17.35 -22.21 -0.58
CA GLU A 95 -17.60 -21.27 0.53
C GLU A 95 -16.86 -21.67 1.82
N ALA A 96 -17.03 -22.91 2.28
CA ALA A 96 -16.39 -23.37 3.50
C ALA A 96 -14.85 -23.34 3.44
N ALA A 97 -14.28 -23.67 2.28
CA ALA A 97 -12.83 -23.62 2.09
C ALA A 97 -12.32 -22.18 2.01
N PHE A 98 -13.12 -21.27 1.44
CA PHE A 98 -12.77 -19.85 1.37
C PHE A 98 -12.83 -19.20 2.76
N GLU A 99 -13.83 -19.50 3.57
CA GLU A 99 -13.91 -19.03 4.96
C GLU A 99 -12.76 -19.55 5.83
N GLU A 100 -12.36 -20.82 5.66
CA GLU A 100 -11.20 -21.37 6.36
C GLU A 100 -9.91 -20.68 5.94
N PHE A 101 -9.74 -20.45 4.63
CA PHE A 101 -8.63 -19.67 4.11
C PHE A 101 -8.56 -18.26 4.71
N LEU A 102 -9.69 -17.55 4.86
CA LEU A 102 -9.70 -16.22 5.46
C LEU A 102 -9.25 -16.24 6.92
N LYS A 103 -9.62 -17.25 7.69
CA LYS A 103 -9.15 -17.43 9.08
C LYS A 103 -7.65 -17.68 9.16
N ASP A 104 -7.15 -18.54 8.27
CA ASP A 104 -5.70 -18.82 8.17
C ASP A 104 -4.93 -17.58 7.73
N TYR A 105 -5.49 -16.82 6.80
CA TYR A 105 -4.91 -15.57 6.31
C TYR A 105 -4.83 -14.51 7.41
N GLN A 106 -5.92 -14.32 8.18
CA GLN A 106 -5.91 -13.45 9.36
C GLN A 106 -4.86 -13.88 10.37
N SER A 107 -4.86 -15.16 10.73
CA SER A 107 -3.88 -15.72 11.69
C SER A 107 -2.44 -15.54 11.22
N SER A 108 -2.19 -15.69 9.92
CA SER A 108 -0.88 -15.46 9.31
C SER A 108 -0.45 -13.99 9.42
N ILE A 109 -1.35 -13.04 9.19
CA ILE A 109 -1.10 -11.60 9.33
C ILE A 109 -0.77 -11.26 10.79
N GLU A 110 -1.56 -11.75 11.74
CA GLU A 110 -1.34 -11.54 13.18
C GLU A 110 0.01 -12.13 13.62
N TRP A 111 0.35 -13.32 13.11
CA TRP A 111 1.64 -13.96 13.39
C TRP A 111 2.82 -13.15 12.84
N VAL A 112 2.75 -12.67 11.61
CA VAL A 112 3.80 -11.84 10.99
C VAL A 112 4.07 -10.58 11.80
N ASN A 113 3.01 -9.90 12.24
CA ASN A 113 3.13 -8.69 13.04
C ASN A 113 3.69 -8.95 14.46
N SER A 114 3.42 -10.13 15.02
CA SER A 114 3.88 -10.52 16.37
C SER A 114 5.26 -11.17 16.36
N ASN A 115 5.71 -11.72 15.23
CA ASN A 115 6.94 -12.51 15.10
C ASN A 115 7.83 -11.98 13.95
N THR A 116 8.08 -10.68 13.94
CA THR A 116 8.73 -9.98 12.81
C THR A 116 10.08 -10.58 12.41
N ALA A 117 10.88 -11.07 13.37
CA ALA A 117 12.17 -11.66 13.09
C ALA A 117 12.05 -12.99 12.32
N ASP A 118 11.19 -13.89 12.80
CA ASP A 118 10.95 -15.20 12.15
C ASP A 118 10.23 -15.01 10.82
N ALA A 119 9.30 -14.06 10.74
CA ALA A 119 8.63 -13.68 9.50
C ALA A 119 9.64 -13.15 8.45
N ALA A 120 10.62 -12.38 8.86
CA ALA A 120 11.66 -11.87 7.96
C ALA A 120 12.51 -13.00 7.35
N GLU A 121 12.82 -14.05 8.12
CA GLU A 121 13.52 -15.24 7.60
C GLU A 121 12.66 -15.96 6.55
N LEU A 122 11.36 -16.14 6.81
CA LEU A 122 10.45 -16.74 5.83
C LEU A 122 10.33 -15.90 4.57
N VAL A 123 10.15 -14.57 4.70
CA VAL A 123 10.06 -13.64 3.58
C VAL A 123 11.31 -13.69 2.70
N ALA A 124 12.50 -13.81 3.30
CA ALA A 124 13.75 -13.97 2.57
C ALA A 124 13.86 -15.36 1.92
N ASN A 125 13.48 -16.44 2.63
CA ASN A 125 13.53 -17.80 2.12
C ASN A 125 12.60 -18.02 0.93
N TYR A 126 11.43 -17.36 0.92
CA TYR A 126 10.51 -17.35 -0.21
C TYR A 126 10.90 -16.37 -1.34
N GLY A 127 11.99 -15.63 -1.18
CA GLY A 127 12.51 -14.73 -2.20
C GLY A 127 11.65 -13.43 -2.39
N ILE A 128 10.78 -13.12 -1.44
CA ILE A 128 9.94 -11.91 -1.48
C ILE A 128 10.81 -10.66 -1.25
N VAL A 129 11.74 -10.74 -0.31
CA VAL A 129 12.77 -9.73 -0.04
C VAL A 129 14.13 -10.41 -0.06
N ALA A 130 15.13 -9.76 -0.62
CA ALA A 130 16.42 -10.39 -0.88
C ALA A 130 17.18 -10.85 0.39
N LYS A 131 16.95 -10.22 1.55
CA LYS A 131 17.67 -10.49 2.80
C LYS A 131 16.78 -10.32 4.02
N ALA A 132 16.85 -11.25 4.96
CA ALA A 132 16.08 -11.21 6.21
C ALA A 132 16.28 -9.93 7.05
N PRO A 133 17.50 -9.38 7.25
CA PRO A 133 17.67 -8.14 7.98
C PRO A 133 16.97 -6.92 7.33
N LEU A 134 16.85 -6.90 6.00
CA LEU A 134 16.09 -5.87 5.29
C LEU A 134 14.57 -6.06 5.52
N ALA A 135 14.08 -7.28 5.38
CA ALA A 135 12.69 -7.62 5.64
C ALA A 135 12.29 -7.27 7.09
N GLN A 136 13.13 -7.62 8.08
CA GLN A 136 12.87 -7.34 9.48
C GLN A 136 12.72 -5.85 9.78
N LYS A 137 13.51 -5.00 9.11
CA LYS A 137 13.39 -3.55 9.26
C LYS A 137 12.16 -2.97 8.53
N ALA A 138 11.78 -3.55 7.39
CA ALA A 138 10.71 -3.05 6.55
C ALA A 138 9.32 -3.47 7.04
N LEU A 139 9.16 -4.70 7.55
CA LEU A 139 7.87 -5.29 7.92
C LEU A 139 7.01 -4.41 8.83
N PRO A 140 7.53 -3.76 9.91
CA PRO A 140 6.71 -2.91 10.76
C PRO A 140 6.10 -1.70 10.03
N ALA A 141 6.71 -1.25 8.93
CA ALA A 141 6.26 -0.12 8.13
C ALA A 141 5.45 -0.54 6.87
N CYS A 142 5.23 -1.84 6.67
CA CYS A 142 4.43 -2.33 5.55
C CYS A 142 2.91 -2.20 5.76
N ASN A 143 2.47 -1.86 6.98
CA ASN A 143 1.04 -1.76 7.34
C ASN A 143 0.25 -3.03 6.98
N ILE A 144 0.81 -4.21 7.23
CA ILE A 144 0.16 -5.49 6.97
C ILE A 144 -1.00 -5.64 7.97
N THR A 145 -2.23 -5.65 7.47
CA THR A 145 -3.44 -5.70 8.28
C THR A 145 -4.49 -6.57 7.63
N TYR A 146 -5.37 -7.17 8.45
CA TYR A 146 -6.56 -7.87 8.00
C TYR A 146 -7.78 -6.99 8.29
N VAL A 147 -8.56 -6.73 7.26
CA VAL A 147 -9.84 -5.99 7.35
C VAL A 147 -10.83 -6.66 6.41
N ASP A 148 -12.02 -6.96 6.89
CA ASP A 148 -13.09 -7.61 6.11
C ASP A 148 -14.47 -6.96 6.33
N GLY A 149 -15.49 -7.53 5.69
CA GLY A 149 -16.89 -7.18 5.89
C GLY A 149 -17.17 -5.68 5.70
N ALA A 150 -18.07 -5.16 6.54
CA ALA A 150 -18.52 -3.77 6.44
C ALA A 150 -17.41 -2.74 6.66
N GLU A 151 -16.41 -3.04 7.49
CA GLU A 151 -15.26 -2.16 7.69
C GLU A 151 -14.40 -2.08 6.42
N MET A 152 -14.09 -3.22 5.80
CA MET A 152 -13.36 -3.29 4.53
C MET A 152 -14.10 -2.51 3.44
N LYS A 153 -15.41 -2.71 3.30
CA LYS A 153 -16.23 -1.97 2.34
C LYS A 153 -16.16 -0.47 2.56
N ALA A 154 -16.32 0.01 3.79
CA ALA A 154 -16.28 1.44 4.09
C ALA A 154 -14.93 2.06 3.69
N LYS A 155 -13.82 1.44 4.12
CA LYS A 155 -12.46 1.93 3.83
C LYS A 155 -12.13 1.87 2.35
N LEU A 156 -12.39 0.75 1.71
CA LEU A 156 -12.06 0.51 0.31
C LEU A 156 -12.92 1.35 -0.64
N SER A 157 -14.24 1.44 -0.41
CA SER A 157 -15.11 2.25 -1.27
C SER A 157 -14.74 3.73 -1.23
N GLY A 158 -14.40 4.27 -0.06
CA GLY A 158 -13.90 5.64 0.07
C GLY A 158 -12.58 5.86 -0.68
N TYR A 159 -11.66 4.90 -0.60
CA TYR A 159 -10.42 4.94 -1.37
C TYR A 159 -10.66 4.90 -2.89
N LEU A 160 -11.49 3.96 -3.35
CA LEU A 160 -11.85 3.84 -4.76
C LEU A 160 -12.56 5.10 -5.29
N GLN A 161 -13.38 5.76 -4.45
CA GLN A 161 -14.01 7.03 -4.80
C GLN A 161 -12.97 8.12 -5.09
N VAL A 162 -11.93 8.23 -4.27
CA VAL A 162 -10.83 9.18 -4.51
C VAL A 162 -10.10 8.90 -5.83
N LEU A 163 -9.91 7.62 -6.19
CA LEU A 163 -9.33 7.24 -7.48
C LEU A 163 -10.29 7.58 -8.64
N PHE A 164 -11.57 7.25 -8.48
CA PHE A 164 -12.61 7.51 -9.48
C PHE A 164 -12.75 8.99 -9.81
N ASP A 165 -12.76 9.84 -8.79
CA ASP A 165 -12.90 11.30 -8.95
C ASP A 165 -11.73 11.93 -9.73
N GLN A 166 -10.54 11.33 -9.62
CA GLN A 166 -9.38 11.77 -10.39
C GLN A 166 -9.35 11.16 -11.80
N ASN A 167 -9.69 9.90 -11.92
CA ASN A 167 -9.73 9.20 -13.20
C ASN A 167 -10.66 7.98 -13.11
N PRO A 168 -11.88 8.02 -13.66
CA PRO A 168 -12.81 6.87 -13.63
C PRO A 168 -12.22 5.58 -14.18
N LYS A 169 -11.28 5.66 -15.14
CA LYS A 169 -10.63 4.47 -15.71
C LYS A 169 -9.73 3.74 -14.71
N ALA A 170 -9.26 4.42 -13.66
CA ALA A 170 -8.44 3.80 -12.62
C ALA A 170 -9.19 2.72 -11.83
N VAL A 171 -10.53 2.79 -11.83
CA VAL A 171 -11.41 1.82 -11.16
C VAL A 171 -12.33 1.08 -12.16
N GLY A 172 -11.93 0.99 -13.41
CA GLY A 172 -12.69 0.25 -14.45
C GLY A 172 -13.82 1.03 -15.11
N GLY A 173 -13.93 2.34 -14.87
CA GLY A 173 -14.91 3.23 -15.49
C GLY A 173 -16.19 3.45 -14.69
N ALA A 174 -16.44 2.65 -13.66
CA ALA A 174 -17.56 2.79 -12.73
C ALA A 174 -17.14 2.33 -11.33
N MET A 175 -17.78 2.87 -10.31
CA MET A 175 -17.61 2.38 -8.94
C MET A 175 -18.21 0.98 -8.81
N PRO A 176 -17.57 0.07 -8.06
CA PRO A 176 -18.11 -1.27 -7.80
C PRO A 176 -19.45 -1.21 -7.08
N GLY A 177 -20.35 -2.18 -7.38
CA GLY A 177 -21.58 -2.40 -6.63
C GLY A 177 -21.32 -3.07 -5.29
N ASP A 178 -22.41 -3.24 -4.52
CA ASP A 178 -22.34 -3.85 -3.17
C ASP A 178 -21.86 -5.31 -3.20
N ASP A 179 -22.14 -6.01 -4.27
CA ASP A 179 -21.74 -7.40 -4.53
C ASP A 179 -20.24 -7.60 -4.76
N PHE A 180 -19.49 -6.51 -4.92
CA PHE A 180 -18.04 -6.55 -5.01
C PHE A 180 -17.35 -6.82 -3.65
N TYR A 181 -18.00 -6.48 -2.55
CA TYR A 181 -17.43 -6.51 -1.22
C TYR A 181 -17.89 -7.74 -0.44
N TYR A 182 -17.04 -8.74 -0.31
CA TYR A 182 -17.37 -9.98 0.38
C TYR A 182 -17.66 -9.74 1.86
N GLY A 183 -18.78 -10.28 2.35
CA GLY A 183 -19.19 -10.21 3.75
C GLY A 183 -19.68 -8.83 4.23
N ALA A 184 -19.96 -7.88 3.31
CA ALA A 184 -20.35 -6.52 3.66
C ALA A 184 -21.83 -6.24 3.42
#